data_94214b15d6fba929a884b4e3919d109d
#
_entry.id   94214b15d6fba929a884b4e3919d109d
#
_cell.length_a   1.000
_cell.length_b   1.000
_cell.length_c   1.000
_cell.angle_alpha   90.00
_cell.angle_beta   90.00
_cell.angle_gamma   90.00
#
_symmetry.space_group_name_H-M   'P 1'
#
loop_
_entity.id
_entity.type
_entity.pdbx_description
1 polymer ?
#
loop_
_entity_poly.entity_id
_entity_poly.type
_entity_poly.pdbx_seq_one_letter_code
_entity_poly.pdbx_strand_id
1 'polypeptide(L)'
;MNRVKMPAPPAGVSAIAWEGLTRFQQQVYRAICRIPKGQTRSYGWVAQHIGKPAAARAVGNALNRNPFAPLVPCHRVVRSDGSLGGFAGGPEKKRRLLEAERQA
;
A
#
# COMPACT_ATOMS: atom_id res chain seq x y z
N MET A 1 11.06 15.75 -26.72
CA MET A 1 10.34 15.97 -25.48
C MET A 1 10.38 14.75 -24.58
N ASN A 2 10.86 14.94 -23.38
CA ASN A 2 10.96 13.82 -22.45
C ASN A 2 9.62 13.56 -21.80
N ARG A 3 8.99 12.51 -22.25
CA ARG A 3 7.84 12.01 -21.56
C ARG A 3 8.34 11.20 -20.37
N VAL A 4 8.01 11.63 -19.17
CA VAL A 4 8.30 10.81 -18.00
C VAL A 4 7.51 9.53 -18.14
N LYS A 5 8.23 8.46 -18.38
CA LYS A 5 7.61 7.16 -18.51
C LYS A 5 7.04 6.78 -17.15
N MET A 6 5.74 6.60 -17.08
CA MET A 6 5.14 6.10 -15.85
C MET A 6 5.74 4.72 -15.54
N PRO A 7 6.13 4.48 -14.29
CA PRO A 7 6.64 3.15 -13.96
C PRO A 7 5.59 2.09 -14.28
N ALA A 8 6.04 0.94 -14.72
CA ALA A 8 5.16 -0.18 -14.97
C ALA A 8 4.37 -0.54 -13.70
N PRO A 9 3.14 -1.04 -13.82
CA PRO A 9 2.39 -1.49 -12.65
C PRO A 9 3.10 -2.65 -11.96
N PRO A 10 2.82 -2.88 -10.67
CA PRO A 10 3.35 -4.06 -9.98
C PRO A 10 2.97 -5.34 -10.71
N ALA A 11 3.80 -6.38 -10.55
CA ALA A 11 3.55 -7.67 -11.17
C ALA A 11 2.15 -8.18 -10.81
N GLY A 12 1.42 -8.68 -11.81
CA GLY A 12 0.08 -9.20 -11.61
C GLY A 12 -1.03 -8.16 -11.63
N VAL A 13 -0.69 -6.87 -11.73
CA VAL A 13 -1.68 -5.79 -11.77
C VAL A 13 -1.92 -5.38 -13.22
N SER A 14 -3.20 -5.30 -13.62
CA SER A 14 -3.59 -4.88 -14.96
C SER A 14 -3.11 -3.44 -15.23
N ALA A 15 -2.47 -3.24 -16.38
CA ALA A 15 -2.02 -1.91 -16.80
C ALA A 15 -3.21 -0.95 -16.93
N ILE A 16 -4.34 -1.43 -17.46
CA ILE A 16 -5.53 -0.60 -17.63
C ILE A 16 -6.07 -0.14 -16.27
N ALA A 17 -6.19 -1.07 -15.32
CA ALA A 17 -6.65 -0.73 -13.98
C ALA A 17 -5.69 0.21 -13.27
N TRP A 18 -4.39 0.00 -13.45
CA TRP A 18 -3.35 0.83 -12.87
C TRP A 18 -3.41 2.27 -13.40
N GLU A 19 -3.58 2.43 -14.70
CA GLU A 19 -3.67 3.72 -15.34
C GLU A 19 -4.92 4.51 -14.91
N GLY A 20 -5.96 3.82 -14.46
CA GLY A 20 -7.17 4.46 -13.94
C GLY A 20 -7.01 5.07 -12.56
N LEU A 21 -5.90 4.81 -11.88
CA LEU A 21 -5.64 5.35 -10.54
C LEU A 21 -5.11 6.77 -10.62
N THR A 22 -5.30 7.54 -9.54
CA THR A 22 -4.65 8.83 -9.41
C THR A 22 -3.14 8.62 -9.26
N ARG A 23 -2.37 9.66 -9.57
CA ARG A 23 -0.92 9.61 -9.38
C ARG A 23 -0.56 9.31 -7.92
N PHE A 24 -1.29 9.92 -6.99
CA PHE A 24 -1.06 9.69 -5.57
C PHE A 24 -1.28 8.21 -5.20
N GLN A 25 -2.39 7.62 -5.68
CA GLN A 25 -2.66 6.20 -5.44
C GLN A 25 -1.56 5.32 -6.00
N GLN A 26 -1.09 5.60 -7.20
CA GLN A 26 0.00 4.85 -7.81
C GLN A 26 1.27 4.94 -6.96
N GLN A 27 1.61 6.12 -6.47
CA GLN A 27 2.79 6.31 -5.62
C GLN A 27 2.68 5.50 -4.32
N VAL A 28 1.51 5.57 -3.68
CA VAL A 28 1.28 4.83 -2.44
C VAL A 28 1.40 3.33 -2.67
N TYR A 29 0.73 2.82 -3.68
CA TYR A 29 0.72 1.37 -3.94
C TYR A 29 2.11 0.85 -4.31
N ARG A 30 2.87 1.59 -5.08
CA ARG A 30 4.25 1.19 -5.39
C ARG A 30 5.13 1.21 -4.16
N ALA A 31 4.97 2.19 -3.30
CA ALA A 31 5.75 2.26 -2.07
C ALA A 31 5.50 1.04 -1.18
N ILE A 32 4.23 0.65 -0.99
CA ILE A 32 3.92 -0.48 -0.12
C ILE A 32 4.32 -1.82 -0.72
N CYS A 33 4.42 -1.92 -2.04
CA CYS A 33 4.94 -3.14 -2.68
C CYS A 33 6.40 -3.40 -2.31
N ARG A 34 7.11 -2.40 -1.79
CA ARG A 34 8.50 -2.55 -1.35
C ARG A 34 8.62 -3.08 0.08
N ILE A 35 7.52 -3.15 0.81
CA ILE A 35 7.55 -3.68 2.18
C ILE A 35 7.71 -5.20 2.08
N PRO A 36 8.80 -5.75 2.62
CA PRO A 36 9.01 -7.20 2.52
C PRO A 36 7.91 -7.99 3.25
N LYS A 37 7.64 -9.16 2.73
CA LYS A 37 6.73 -10.11 3.38
C LYS A 37 7.21 -10.39 4.81
N GLY A 38 6.29 -10.37 5.75
CA GLY A 38 6.60 -10.57 7.16
C GLY A 38 6.98 -9.30 7.90
N GLN A 39 7.06 -8.16 7.20
CA GLN A 39 7.36 -6.87 7.82
C GLN A 39 6.18 -5.92 7.68
N THR A 40 6.18 -4.90 8.53
CA THR A 40 5.17 -3.84 8.49
C THR A 40 5.82 -2.47 8.50
N ARG A 41 5.10 -1.47 8.01
CA ARG A 41 5.51 -0.06 8.07
C ARG A 41 4.30 0.76 8.47
N SER A 42 4.54 1.93 9.04
CA SER A 42 3.46 2.82 9.45
C SER A 42 2.92 3.63 8.27
N TYR A 43 1.71 4.16 8.42
CA TYR A 43 1.16 5.10 7.44
C TYR A 43 2.09 6.31 7.27
N GLY A 44 2.67 6.80 8.37
CA GLY A 44 3.63 7.90 8.31
C GLY A 44 4.88 7.54 7.52
N TRP A 45 5.37 6.31 7.67
CA TRP A 45 6.51 5.85 6.89
C TRP A 45 6.21 5.91 5.39
N VAL A 46 5.03 5.44 4.99
CA VAL A 46 4.62 5.48 3.58
C VAL A 46 4.57 6.93 3.08
N ALA A 47 3.95 7.81 3.86
CA ALA A 47 3.84 9.23 3.52
C ALA A 47 5.23 9.86 3.32
N GLN A 48 6.16 9.59 4.23
CA GLN A 48 7.53 10.09 4.11
C GLN A 48 8.23 9.51 2.90
N HIS A 49 8.04 8.23 2.64
CA HIS A 49 8.69 7.53 1.53
C HIS A 49 8.29 8.12 0.17
N ILE A 50 7.05 8.57 0.02
CA ILE A 50 6.59 9.20 -1.22
C ILE A 50 6.83 10.72 -1.24
N GLY A 51 7.54 11.24 -0.25
CA GLY A 51 7.88 12.66 -0.20
C GLY A 51 6.76 13.58 0.27
N LYS A 52 5.75 13.04 0.95
CA LYS A 52 4.58 13.80 1.42
C LYS A 52 4.31 13.48 2.89
N PRO A 53 5.21 13.91 3.81
CA PRO A 53 5.14 13.48 5.22
C PRO A 53 3.83 13.85 5.93
N ALA A 54 3.11 14.87 5.45
CA ALA A 54 1.84 15.27 6.05
C ALA A 54 0.65 14.47 5.52
N ALA A 55 0.86 13.51 4.63
CA ALA A 55 -0.22 12.84 3.91
C ALA A 55 -0.63 11.48 4.49
N ALA A 56 -0.31 11.20 5.75
CA ALA A 56 -0.61 9.88 6.35
C ALA A 56 -2.09 9.51 6.25
N ARG A 57 -2.99 10.46 6.46
CA ARG A 57 -4.43 10.21 6.35
C ARG A 57 -4.83 9.88 4.91
N ALA A 58 -4.29 10.62 3.95
CA ALA A 58 -4.56 10.36 2.54
C ALA A 58 -4.01 8.99 2.11
N VAL A 59 -2.86 8.58 2.67
CA VAL A 59 -2.32 7.23 2.47
C VAL A 59 -3.33 6.20 2.95
N GLY A 60 -3.88 6.37 4.15
CA GLY A 60 -4.89 5.45 4.68
C GLY A 60 -6.11 5.34 3.78
N ASN A 61 -6.59 6.47 3.25
CA ASN A 61 -7.73 6.48 2.33
C ASN A 61 -7.42 5.72 1.04
N ALA A 62 -6.21 5.91 0.50
CA ALA A 62 -5.79 5.20 -0.71
C ALA A 62 -5.71 3.69 -0.47
N LEU A 63 -5.18 3.28 0.69
CA LEU A 63 -5.08 1.86 1.03
C LEU A 63 -6.45 1.21 1.22
N ASN A 64 -7.42 1.93 1.78
CA ASN A 64 -8.76 1.40 1.94
C ASN A 64 -9.47 1.18 0.60
N ARG A 65 -9.01 1.83 -0.46
CA ARG A 65 -9.57 1.70 -1.80
C ARG A 65 -8.77 0.78 -2.70
N ASN A 66 -7.77 0.09 -2.16
CA ASN A 66 -6.89 -0.78 -2.94
C ASN A 66 -7.69 -1.92 -3.60
N PRO A 67 -7.81 -1.93 -4.95
CA PRO A 67 -8.52 -2.99 -5.64
C PRO A 67 -7.65 -4.21 -5.95
N PHE A 68 -6.38 -4.17 -5.58
CA PHE A 68 -5.40 -5.19 -5.98
C PHE A 68 -4.91 -6.06 -4.81
N ALA A 69 -5.58 -5.98 -3.66
CA ALA A 69 -5.16 -6.78 -2.50
C ALA A 69 -5.31 -8.28 -2.82
N PRO A 70 -4.41 -9.14 -2.36
CA PRO A 70 -3.21 -8.84 -1.58
C PRO A 70 -1.95 -8.62 -2.43
N LEU A 71 -2.05 -8.55 -3.76
CA LEU A 71 -0.90 -8.31 -4.63
C LEU A 71 -0.21 -6.99 -4.28
N VAL A 72 -1.00 -5.94 -4.08
CA VAL A 72 -0.54 -4.69 -3.49
C VAL A 72 -0.83 -4.82 -1.99
N PRO A 73 0.21 -5.01 -1.16
CA PRO A 73 0.02 -5.53 0.20
C PRO A 73 -0.36 -4.45 1.23
N CYS A 74 -1.55 -3.88 1.09
CA CYS A 74 -2.02 -2.85 2.01
C CYS A 74 -2.12 -3.35 3.46
N HIS A 75 -2.20 -4.66 3.67
CA HIS A 75 -2.21 -5.25 5.01
C HIS A 75 -0.88 -5.05 5.77
N ARG A 76 0.21 -4.73 5.06
CA ARG A 76 1.53 -4.51 5.68
C ARG A 76 1.70 -3.09 6.22
N VAL A 77 0.67 -2.25 6.14
CA VAL A 77 0.72 -0.90 6.68
C VAL A 77 -0.16 -0.84 7.92
N VAL A 78 0.44 -0.37 9.02
CA VAL A 78 -0.19 -0.33 10.34
C VAL A 78 -0.01 1.07 10.93
N ARG A 79 -0.69 1.34 12.06
CA ARG A 79 -0.50 2.61 12.76
C ARG A 79 0.87 2.64 13.42
N SER A 80 1.39 3.84 13.67
CA SER A 80 2.71 4.02 14.26
C SER A 80 2.80 3.45 15.69
N ASP A 81 1.67 3.29 16.38
CA ASP A 81 1.63 2.67 17.70
C ASP A 81 1.58 1.13 17.64
N GLY A 82 1.62 0.56 16.44
CA GLY A 82 1.57 -0.89 16.25
C GLY A 82 0.18 -1.47 16.10
N SER A 83 -0.89 -0.70 16.32
CA SER A 83 -2.24 -1.20 16.10
C SER A 83 -2.50 -1.37 14.60
N LEU A 84 -3.46 -2.25 14.25
CA LEU A 84 -3.66 -2.66 12.86
C LEU A 84 -4.12 -1.54 11.94
N GLY A 85 -4.89 -0.58 12.44
CA GLY A 85 -5.50 0.43 11.57
C GLY A 85 -6.63 -0.15 10.75
N GLY A 86 -7.14 0.66 9.80
CA GLY A 86 -8.24 0.26 8.94
C GLY A 86 -7.82 -0.75 7.88
N PHE A 87 -8.79 -1.53 7.42
CA PHE A 87 -8.58 -2.47 6.33
C PHE A 87 -9.94 -2.78 5.69
N ALA A 88 -9.99 -2.76 4.37
CA ALA A 88 -11.25 -2.96 3.63
C ALA A 88 -11.90 -4.30 3.93
N GLY A 89 -11.09 -5.34 4.17
CA GLY A 89 -11.59 -6.67 4.52
C GLY A 89 -11.84 -6.88 6.01
N GLY A 90 -11.66 -5.85 6.83
CA GLY A 90 -11.81 -5.92 8.28
C GLY A 90 -10.52 -6.27 9.00
N PRO A 91 -10.41 -5.91 10.30
CA PRO A 91 -9.18 -6.10 11.06
C PRO A 91 -8.78 -7.56 11.24
N GLU A 92 -9.74 -8.45 11.32
CA GLU A 92 -9.47 -9.88 11.48
C GLU A 92 -8.78 -10.46 10.25
N LYS A 93 -9.24 -10.09 9.07
CA LYS A 93 -8.61 -10.53 7.82
C LYS A 93 -7.20 -9.98 7.72
N LYS A 94 -7.00 -8.72 8.08
CA LYS A 94 -5.68 -8.09 8.11
C LYS A 94 -4.72 -8.85 9.01
N ARG A 95 -5.17 -9.19 10.21
CA ARG A 95 -4.37 -9.94 11.18
C ARG A 95 -3.96 -11.30 10.63
N ARG A 96 -4.91 -12.02 10.01
CA ARG A 96 -4.63 -13.33 9.42
C ARG A 96 -3.58 -13.27 8.33
N LEU A 97 -3.65 -12.26 7.47
CA LEU A 97 -2.68 -12.09 6.41
C LEU A 97 -1.28 -11.83 6.99
N LEU A 98 -1.18 -10.98 8.01
CA LEU A 98 0.09 -10.68 8.65
C LEU A 98 0.67 -11.92 9.35
N GLU A 99 -0.16 -12.68 10.06
CA GLU A 99 0.30 -13.89 10.73
C GLU A 99 0.77 -14.94 9.74
N ALA A 100 0.05 -15.13 8.64
CA ALA A 100 0.45 -16.08 7.61
C ALA A 100 1.81 -15.72 7.01
N GLU A 101 2.06 -14.42 6.79
CA GLU A 101 3.34 -13.96 6.27
C GLU A 101 4.47 -14.13 7.27
N ARG A 102 4.18 -13.95 8.55
CA ARG A 102 5.18 -14.06 9.61
C ARG A 102 5.64 -15.50 9.79
N GLN A 103 4.76 -16.46 9.51
CA GLN A 103 5.04 -17.88 9.66
C GLN A 103 5.64 -18.52 8.41
N ALA A 104 5.64 -17.80 7.31
CA ALA A 104 6.11 -18.31 6.02
C ALA A 104 7.63 -18.41 5.95
#